data_2ce328dc9ee85e3f08271157448a60bf
#
_entry.id   2ce328dc9ee85e3f08271157448a60bf
#
_cell.length_a   1.000
_cell.length_b   1.000
_cell.length_c   1.000
_cell.angle_alpha   90.00
_cell.angle_beta   90.00
_cell.angle_gamma   90.00
#
_symmetry.space_group_name_H-M   'P 1'
#
loop_
_entity.id
_entity.type
_entity.pdbx_description
1 polymer ?
#
loop_
_entity_poly.entity_id
_entity_poly.type
_entity_poly.pdbx_seq_one_letter_code
_entity_poly.pdbx_strand_id
1 'polypeptide(L)'
;VIKNMRRMQIHFDNEFKLEHELINRLPKIEILYLAGLFHDLGKGKGGNHSEIGAATSLSFAKRIGLSLGDADLISWLVLNHLQMSSISQKKDISDSQTINSFAELVIDTERLDYLYLLTINDIRATNPALWNGWKHGLLRDLFLLTRSKLNKEPIKPLKEISMHRKNNIFASLKGVSEKELLKSYFELFDDSYFT
;
A
#
# COMPACT_ATOMS: atom_id res chain seq x y z
N VAL A 1 -5.80 0.11 -13.40
CA VAL A 1 -5.92 -0.49 -12.05
C VAL A 1 -6.27 -1.98 -12.16
N ILE A 2 -7.47 -2.38 -12.58
CA ILE A 2 -7.95 -3.78 -12.63
C ILE A 2 -6.99 -4.72 -13.38
N LYS A 3 -6.46 -4.31 -14.55
CA LYS A 3 -5.48 -5.09 -15.30
C LYS A 3 -4.22 -5.39 -14.46
N ASN A 4 -3.75 -4.41 -13.68
CA ASN A 4 -2.58 -4.58 -12.83
C ASN A 4 -2.87 -5.53 -11.66
N MET A 5 -4.04 -5.42 -11.01
CA MET A 5 -4.49 -6.33 -9.97
C MET A 5 -4.55 -7.78 -10.46
N ARG A 6 -5.17 -8.01 -11.63
CA ARG A 6 -5.25 -9.33 -12.24
C ARG A 6 -3.86 -9.88 -12.58
N ARG A 7 -2.97 -9.03 -13.13
CA ARG A 7 -1.59 -9.44 -13.42
C ARG A 7 -0.85 -9.81 -12.15
N MET A 8 -0.97 -9.01 -11.09
CA MET A 8 -0.37 -9.26 -9.78
C MET A 8 -0.85 -10.58 -9.15
N GLN A 9 -2.13 -10.92 -9.33
CA GLN A 9 -2.71 -12.18 -8.86
C GLN A 9 -2.16 -13.41 -9.60
N ILE A 10 -1.98 -13.31 -10.93
CA ILE A 10 -1.66 -14.46 -11.78
C ILE A 10 -0.14 -14.65 -11.92
N HIS A 11 0.61 -13.55 -12.05
CA HIS A 11 2.05 -13.59 -12.33
C HIS A 11 2.86 -13.26 -11.08
N PHE A 12 3.68 -14.21 -10.67
CA PHE A 12 4.65 -13.97 -9.60
C PHE A 12 5.78 -13.07 -10.13
N ASP A 13 6.08 -12.03 -9.35
CA ASP A 13 7.20 -11.12 -9.57
C ASP A 13 7.92 -10.93 -8.23
N ASN A 14 9.24 -11.15 -8.21
CA ASN A 14 10.03 -11.04 -7.00
C ASN A 14 9.96 -9.64 -6.35
N GLU A 15 9.81 -8.58 -7.16
CA GLU A 15 9.64 -7.21 -6.67
C GLU A 15 8.33 -7.07 -5.88
N PHE A 16 7.28 -7.81 -6.26
CA PHE A 16 5.94 -7.76 -5.68
C PHE A 16 5.55 -9.04 -4.95
N LYS A 17 6.53 -9.72 -4.34
CA LYS A 17 6.28 -10.98 -3.62
C LYS A 17 5.23 -10.84 -2.52
N LEU A 18 5.35 -9.79 -1.68
CA LEU A 18 4.38 -9.53 -0.61
C LEU A 18 2.98 -9.31 -1.16
N GLU A 19 2.86 -8.48 -2.19
CA GLU A 19 1.60 -8.13 -2.82
C GLU A 19 0.96 -9.32 -3.52
N HIS A 20 1.76 -10.17 -4.17
CA HIS A 20 1.30 -11.42 -4.77
C HIS A 20 0.76 -12.39 -3.71
N GLU A 21 1.44 -12.53 -2.58
CA GLU A 21 0.98 -13.33 -1.47
C GLU A 21 -0.29 -12.78 -0.83
N LEU A 22 -0.38 -11.45 -0.64
CA LEU A 22 -1.54 -10.80 -0.07
C LEU A 22 -2.77 -10.93 -0.96
N ILE A 23 -2.66 -10.61 -2.26
CA ILE A 23 -3.80 -10.65 -3.18
C ILE A 23 -4.39 -12.06 -3.31
N ASN A 24 -3.56 -13.10 -3.20
CA ASN A 24 -3.99 -14.49 -3.26
C ASN A 24 -4.54 -15.01 -1.91
N ARG A 25 -4.39 -14.26 -0.83
CA ARG A 25 -4.97 -14.55 0.50
C ARG A 25 -6.21 -13.76 0.83
N LEU A 26 -6.60 -12.80 -0.02
CA LEU A 26 -7.81 -12.02 0.21
C LEU A 26 -9.04 -12.94 0.28
N PRO A 27 -9.92 -12.76 1.27
CA PRO A 27 -11.13 -13.58 1.40
C PRO A 27 -12.03 -13.49 0.17
N LYS A 28 -12.14 -12.29 -0.43
CA LYS A 28 -13.02 -11.96 -1.55
C LYS A 28 -12.34 -11.00 -2.53
N ILE A 29 -11.65 -11.52 -3.52
CA ILE A 29 -10.91 -10.72 -4.50
C ILE A 29 -11.81 -9.74 -5.27
N GLU A 30 -13.09 -10.07 -5.46
CA GLU A 30 -14.09 -9.24 -6.11
C GLU A 30 -14.28 -7.88 -5.41
N ILE A 31 -14.10 -7.79 -4.10
CA ILE A 31 -14.13 -6.54 -3.34
C ILE A 31 -13.02 -5.60 -3.82
N LEU A 32 -11.80 -6.12 -3.99
CA LEU A 32 -10.68 -5.34 -4.50
C LEU A 32 -10.96 -4.84 -5.94
N TYR A 33 -11.49 -5.70 -6.80
CA TYR A 33 -11.82 -5.33 -8.17
C TYR A 33 -12.92 -4.27 -8.24
N LEU A 34 -13.96 -4.41 -7.43
CA LEU A 34 -15.04 -3.41 -7.36
C LEU A 34 -14.51 -2.08 -6.81
N ALA A 35 -13.73 -2.09 -5.73
CA ALA A 35 -13.10 -0.87 -5.24
C ALA A 35 -12.22 -0.21 -6.32
N GLY A 36 -11.40 -0.99 -7.02
CA GLY A 36 -10.59 -0.50 -8.14
C GLY A 36 -11.39 0.00 -9.35
N LEU A 37 -12.64 -0.48 -9.56
CA LEU A 37 -13.53 0.04 -10.60
C LEU A 37 -14.13 1.40 -10.21
N PHE A 38 -14.46 1.59 -8.94
CA PHE A 38 -15.22 2.75 -8.46
C PHE A 38 -14.36 3.88 -7.89
N HIS A 39 -13.06 3.66 -7.55
CA HIS A 39 -12.24 4.62 -6.79
C HIS A 39 -12.21 6.02 -7.43
N ASP A 40 -12.19 6.09 -8.75
CA ASP A 40 -12.09 7.33 -9.54
C ASP A 40 -13.38 7.73 -10.27
N LEU A 41 -14.46 7.00 -10.09
CA LEU A 41 -15.72 7.22 -10.84
C LEU A 41 -16.36 8.59 -10.58
N GLY A 42 -16.04 9.21 -9.46
CA GLY A 42 -16.49 10.56 -9.09
C GLY A 42 -15.70 11.70 -9.73
N LYS A 43 -14.57 11.44 -10.40
CA LYS A 43 -13.77 12.49 -11.05
C LYS A 43 -14.56 13.24 -12.11
N GLY A 44 -14.44 14.57 -12.09
CA GLY A 44 -15.14 15.44 -13.05
C GLY A 44 -16.61 15.73 -12.75
N LYS A 45 -17.18 15.19 -11.67
CA LYS A 45 -18.61 15.41 -11.32
C LYS A 45 -18.85 16.59 -10.36
N GLY A 46 -17.79 17.34 -10.01
CA GLY A 46 -17.86 18.37 -8.98
C GLY A 46 -17.84 17.78 -7.56
N GLY A 47 -17.24 18.47 -6.60
CA GLY A 47 -17.12 17.98 -5.23
C GLY A 47 -16.01 16.95 -5.01
N ASN A 48 -16.06 16.27 -3.87
CA ASN A 48 -15.08 15.25 -3.49
C ASN A 48 -15.36 13.93 -4.25
N HIS A 49 -14.49 13.59 -5.19
CA HIS A 49 -14.66 12.40 -6.03
C HIS A 49 -14.67 11.09 -5.23
N SER A 50 -13.94 11.02 -4.10
CA SER A 50 -13.91 9.83 -3.24
C SER A 50 -15.25 9.61 -2.56
N GLU A 51 -15.93 10.68 -2.09
CA GLU A 51 -17.26 10.60 -1.48
C GLU A 51 -18.33 10.19 -2.51
N ILE A 52 -18.28 10.79 -3.70
CA ILE A 52 -19.20 10.46 -4.80
C ILE A 52 -19.01 9.00 -5.23
N GLY A 53 -17.75 8.57 -5.38
CA GLY A 53 -17.40 7.20 -5.72
C GLY A 53 -17.87 6.21 -4.66
N ALA A 54 -17.65 6.53 -3.37
CA ALA A 54 -18.05 5.70 -2.23
C ALA A 54 -19.59 5.50 -2.18
N ALA A 55 -20.34 6.59 -2.27
CA ALA A 55 -21.81 6.51 -2.29
C ALA A 55 -22.33 5.69 -3.50
N THR A 56 -21.71 5.89 -4.67
CA THR A 56 -22.07 5.16 -5.89
C THR A 56 -21.74 3.68 -5.78
N SER A 57 -20.55 3.32 -5.26
CA SER A 57 -20.14 1.93 -5.08
C SER A 57 -21.01 1.20 -4.05
N LEU A 58 -21.36 1.86 -2.94
CA LEU A 58 -22.29 1.31 -1.94
C LEU A 58 -23.65 0.97 -2.54
N SER A 59 -24.23 1.91 -3.29
CA SER A 59 -25.50 1.73 -3.96
C SER A 59 -25.47 0.60 -4.97
N PHE A 60 -24.41 0.52 -5.77
CA PHE A 60 -24.18 -0.54 -6.74
C PHE A 60 -24.03 -1.91 -6.05
N ALA A 61 -23.20 -2.01 -5.03
CA ALA A 61 -22.94 -3.26 -4.31
C ALA A 61 -24.22 -3.84 -3.69
N LYS A 62 -25.04 -2.97 -3.06
CA LYS A 62 -26.37 -3.37 -2.54
C LYS A 62 -27.30 -3.86 -3.64
N ARG A 63 -27.35 -3.18 -4.78
CA ARG A 63 -28.21 -3.54 -5.91
C ARG A 63 -27.86 -4.88 -6.54
N ILE A 64 -26.58 -5.26 -6.57
CA ILE A 64 -26.15 -6.58 -7.08
C ILE A 64 -26.21 -7.69 -6.02
N GLY A 65 -26.72 -7.40 -4.82
CA GLY A 65 -26.98 -8.39 -3.77
C GLY A 65 -25.76 -8.78 -2.93
N LEU A 66 -24.73 -7.95 -2.85
CA LEU A 66 -23.62 -8.18 -1.91
C LEU A 66 -24.10 -8.00 -0.46
N SER A 67 -23.44 -8.67 0.48
CA SER A 67 -23.69 -8.48 1.91
C SER A 67 -23.46 -7.01 2.31
N LEU A 68 -24.11 -6.56 3.37
CA LEU A 68 -23.93 -5.20 3.89
C LEU A 68 -22.46 -4.94 4.24
N GLY A 69 -21.77 -5.92 4.87
CA GLY A 69 -20.37 -5.80 5.22
C GLY A 69 -19.45 -5.65 3.99
N ASP A 70 -19.69 -6.42 2.94
CA ASP A 70 -18.95 -6.33 1.68
C ASP A 70 -19.19 -4.97 0.98
N ALA A 71 -20.43 -4.53 0.93
CA ALA A 71 -20.80 -3.24 0.35
C ALA A 71 -20.18 -2.06 1.10
N ASP A 72 -20.17 -2.11 2.44
CA ASP A 72 -19.54 -1.10 3.29
C ASP A 72 -18.02 -1.11 3.15
N LEU A 73 -17.39 -2.29 3.02
CA LEU A 73 -15.95 -2.40 2.79
C LEU A 73 -15.55 -1.80 1.44
N ILE A 74 -16.29 -2.08 0.36
CA ILE A 74 -16.04 -1.49 -0.95
C ILE A 74 -16.16 0.05 -0.88
N SER A 75 -17.22 0.55 -0.28
CA SER A 75 -17.45 1.98 -0.10
C SER A 75 -16.35 2.64 0.70
N TRP A 76 -15.93 2.03 1.80
CA TRP A 76 -14.83 2.51 2.64
C TRP A 76 -13.50 2.56 1.89
N LEU A 77 -13.19 1.53 1.10
CA LEU A 77 -11.98 1.48 0.27
C LEU A 77 -11.98 2.61 -0.77
N VAL A 78 -13.09 2.85 -1.44
CA VAL A 78 -13.24 3.95 -2.41
C VAL A 78 -13.10 5.31 -1.72
N LEU A 79 -13.70 5.49 -0.55
CA LEU A 79 -13.59 6.74 0.21
C LEU A 79 -12.15 7.03 0.62
N ASN A 80 -11.41 6.02 1.03
CA ASN A 80 -10.09 6.15 1.65
C ASN A 80 -8.92 5.83 0.70
N HIS A 81 -9.15 5.61 -0.61
CA HIS A 81 -8.13 5.13 -1.54
C HIS A 81 -6.88 6.02 -1.64
N LEU A 82 -6.99 7.32 -1.34
CA LEU A 82 -5.88 8.28 -1.36
C LEU A 82 -5.12 8.37 -0.02
N GLN A 83 -5.67 7.82 1.08
CA GLN A 83 -5.12 8.04 2.42
C GLN A 83 -3.71 7.46 2.56
N MET A 84 -3.53 6.22 2.14
CA MET A 84 -2.25 5.54 2.30
C MET A 84 -1.14 6.21 1.48
N SER A 85 -1.40 6.60 0.23
CA SER A 85 -0.44 7.33 -0.60
C SER A 85 -0.12 8.72 -0.06
N SER A 86 -1.11 9.40 0.51
CA SER A 86 -0.92 10.72 1.11
C SER A 86 -0.08 10.65 2.39
N ILE A 87 -0.36 9.68 3.26
CA ILE A 87 0.37 9.51 4.53
C ILE A 87 1.82 9.11 4.25
N SER A 88 2.05 8.09 3.41
CA SER A 88 3.40 7.59 3.12
C SER A 88 4.33 8.63 2.48
N GLN A 89 3.78 9.62 1.76
CA GLN A 89 4.58 10.62 1.05
C GLN A 89 4.66 11.98 1.76
N LYS A 90 3.77 12.29 2.71
CA LYS A 90 3.65 13.62 3.31
C LYS A 90 3.83 13.63 4.82
N LYS A 91 3.84 12.48 5.48
CA LYS A 91 4.00 12.38 6.93
C LYS A 91 5.23 11.55 7.28
N ASP A 92 5.78 11.82 8.45
CA ASP A 92 6.83 11.00 9.01
C ASP A 92 6.23 9.68 9.51
N ILE A 93 6.53 8.58 8.82
CA ILE A 93 6.10 7.23 9.20
C ILE A 93 6.91 6.64 10.34
N SER A 94 8.02 7.30 10.78
CA SER A 94 8.75 6.91 11.98
C SER A 94 8.07 7.40 13.26
N ASP A 95 7.20 8.40 13.14
CA ASP A 95 6.40 8.89 14.24
C ASP A 95 5.28 7.92 14.61
N SER A 96 5.33 7.45 15.85
CA SER A 96 4.32 6.52 16.39
C SER A 96 2.89 7.08 16.36
N GLN A 97 2.73 8.41 16.45
CA GLN A 97 1.43 9.05 16.39
C GLN A 97 0.83 8.95 14.98
N THR A 98 1.66 9.07 13.94
CA THR A 98 1.25 8.87 12.55
C THR A 98 0.73 7.44 12.33
N ILE A 99 1.48 6.43 12.81
CA ILE A 99 1.07 5.02 12.71
C ILE A 99 -0.19 4.73 13.52
N ASN A 100 -0.29 5.27 14.74
CA ASN A 100 -1.49 5.09 15.58
C ASN A 100 -2.74 5.66 14.90
N SER A 101 -2.68 6.90 14.43
CA SER A 101 -3.81 7.56 13.74
C SER A 101 -4.22 6.82 12.46
N PHE A 102 -3.24 6.27 11.72
CA PHE A 102 -3.55 5.48 10.53
C PHE A 102 -4.14 4.11 10.87
N ALA A 103 -3.65 3.44 11.93
CA ALA A 103 -4.23 2.19 12.41
C ALA A 103 -5.69 2.38 12.91
N GLU A 104 -5.98 3.49 13.60
CA GLU A 104 -7.35 3.84 14.01
C GLU A 104 -8.27 4.08 12.81
N LEU A 105 -7.79 4.73 11.74
CA LEU A 105 -8.54 4.92 10.50
C LEU A 105 -8.85 3.58 9.83
N VAL A 106 -7.85 2.69 9.74
CA VAL A 106 -7.96 1.41 9.02
C VAL A 106 -8.77 0.38 9.80
N ILE A 107 -8.69 0.41 11.13
CA ILE A 107 -9.45 -0.42 12.09
C ILE A 107 -8.92 -1.85 12.20
N ASP A 108 -8.72 -2.58 11.08
CA ASP A 108 -8.36 -3.99 11.05
C ASP A 108 -7.38 -4.32 9.90
N THR A 109 -6.79 -5.51 9.96
CA THR A 109 -5.82 -5.99 8.98
C THR A 109 -6.45 -6.31 7.62
N GLU A 110 -7.73 -6.68 7.58
CA GLU A 110 -8.43 -6.95 6.32
C GLU A 110 -8.55 -5.68 5.48
N ARG A 111 -9.05 -4.59 6.09
CA ARG A 111 -9.09 -3.26 5.42
C ARG A 111 -7.71 -2.78 5.00
N LEU A 112 -6.70 -3.01 5.82
CA LEU A 112 -5.32 -2.65 5.51
C LEU A 112 -4.81 -3.40 4.27
N ASP A 113 -5.03 -4.70 4.17
CA ASP A 113 -4.59 -5.54 3.06
C ASP A 113 -5.24 -5.08 1.74
N TYR A 114 -6.56 -4.84 1.74
CA TYR A 114 -7.27 -4.32 0.56
C TYR A 114 -6.79 -2.92 0.17
N LEU A 115 -6.64 -2.01 1.14
CA LEU A 115 -6.24 -0.63 0.87
C LEU A 115 -4.82 -0.55 0.32
N TYR A 116 -3.89 -1.33 0.85
CA TYR A 116 -2.52 -1.43 0.36
C TYR A 116 -2.47 -1.89 -1.09
N LEU A 117 -3.16 -2.98 -1.40
CA LEU A 117 -3.22 -3.53 -2.76
C LEU A 117 -3.90 -2.57 -3.74
N LEU A 118 -4.97 -1.89 -3.33
CA LEU A 118 -5.64 -0.87 -4.13
C LEU A 118 -4.68 0.28 -4.44
N THR A 119 -4.01 0.82 -3.42
CA THR A 119 -3.09 1.97 -3.54
C THR A 119 -1.92 1.68 -4.49
N ILE A 120 -1.26 0.53 -4.36
CA ILE A 120 -0.15 0.14 -5.25
C ILE A 120 -0.62 0.04 -6.70
N ASN A 121 -1.75 -0.64 -6.92
CA ASN A 121 -2.25 -0.86 -8.27
C ASN A 121 -2.79 0.43 -8.91
N ASP A 122 -3.31 1.36 -8.13
CA ASP A 122 -3.73 2.68 -8.59
C ASP A 122 -2.52 3.53 -9.03
N ILE A 123 -1.51 3.71 -8.17
CA ILE A 123 -0.32 4.50 -8.51
C ILE A 123 0.37 3.93 -9.76
N ARG A 124 0.54 2.62 -9.86
CA ARG A 124 1.16 1.93 -11.00
C ARG A 124 0.35 2.07 -12.30
N ALA A 125 -0.96 2.26 -12.20
CA ALA A 125 -1.84 2.42 -13.35
C ALA A 125 -1.93 3.87 -13.83
N THR A 126 -1.90 4.82 -12.91
CA THR A 126 -2.11 6.25 -13.19
C THR A 126 -0.89 6.84 -13.90
N ASN A 127 0.31 6.58 -13.41
CA ASN A 127 1.54 7.02 -14.05
C ASN A 127 2.70 6.06 -13.74
N PRO A 128 3.05 5.15 -14.65
CA PRO A 128 4.16 4.23 -14.46
C PRO A 128 5.51 4.92 -14.20
N ALA A 129 5.72 6.14 -14.70
CA ALA A 129 6.94 6.91 -14.45
C ALA A 129 7.03 7.47 -13.02
N LEU A 130 5.90 7.57 -12.32
CA LEU A 130 5.86 7.98 -10.91
C LEU A 130 6.10 6.80 -9.96
N TRP A 131 6.01 5.55 -10.45
CA TRP A 131 6.34 4.38 -9.67
C TRP A 131 7.85 4.18 -9.63
N ASN A 132 8.40 4.05 -8.45
CA ASN A 132 9.80 3.74 -8.21
C ASN A 132 9.97 2.96 -6.91
N GLY A 133 11.14 2.36 -6.71
CA GLY A 133 11.44 1.55 -5.53
C GLY A 133 11.35 2.31 -4.20
N TRP A 134 11.60 3.62 -4.21
CA TRP A 134 11.47 4.46 -3.01
C TRP A 134 10.00 4.58 -2.57
N LYS A 135 9.08 4.92 -3.49
CA LYS A 135 7.63 4.99 -3.18
C LYS A 135 7.07 3.63 -2.76
N HIS A 136 7.51 2.56 -3.43
CA HIS A 136 7.16 1.19 -3.04
C HIS A 136 7.61 0.91 -1.62
N GLY A 137 8.84 1.29 -1.28
CA GLY A 137 9.40 1.16 0.05
C GLY A 137 8.56 1.86 1.12
N LEU A 138 8.24 3.15 0.92
CA LEU A 138 7.43 3.93 1.86
C LEU A 138 6.04 3.32 2.11
N LEU A 139 5.36 2.89 1.04
CA LEU A 139 4.05 2.25 1.15
C LEU A 139 4.13 0.93 1.92
N ARG A 140 5.16 0.12 1.62
CA ARG A 140 5.39 -1.16 2.29
C ARG A 140 5.72 -0.97 3.77
N ASP A 141 6.49 0.04 4.12
CA ASP A 141 6.83 0.32 5.54
C ASP A 141 5.62 0.78 6.31
N LEU A 142 4.84 1.72 5.75
CA LEU A 142 3.58 2.14 6.35
C LEU A 142 2.64 0.94 6.56
N PHE A 143 2.54 0.04 5.58
CA PHE A 143 1.76 -1.18 5.67
C PHE A 143 2.24 -2.09 6.82
N LEU A 144 3.54 -2.41 6.87
CA LEU A 144 4.10 -3.33 7.86
C LEU A 144 4.01 -2.78 9.29
N LEU A 145 4.32 -1.49 9.48
CA LEU A 145 4.22 -0.83 10.78
C LEU A 145 2.78 -0.79 11.29
N THR A 146 1.84 -0.45 10.40
CA THR A 146 0.41 -0.42 10.75
C THR A 146 -0.10 -1.82 11.06
N ARG A 147 0.31 -2.83 10.29
CA ARG A 147 -0.07 -4.22 10.53
C ARG A 147 0.43 -4.74 11.87
N SER A 148 1.70 -4.47 12.22
CA SER A 148 2.25 -4.81 13.55
C SER A 148 1.46 -4.13 14.66
N LYS A 149 1.08 -2.86 14.47
CA LYS A 149 0.25 -2.14 15.45
C LYS A 149 -1.13 -2.77 15.64
N LEU A 150 -1.82 -3.11 14.54
CA LEU A 150 -3.13 -3.76 14.57
C LEU A 150 -3.08 -5.14 15.23
N ASN A 151 -2.02 -5.90 15.00
CA ASN A 151 -1.78 -7.20 15.61
C ASN A 151 -1.30 -7.12 17.07
N LYS A 152 -1.05 -5.92 17.61
CA LYS A 152 -0.43 -5.71 18.93
C LYS A 152 0.93 -6.37 19.05
N GLU A 153 1.64 -6.50 17.94
CA GLU A 153 3.02 -6.99 17.89
C GLU A 153 4.00 -5.85 18.24
N PRO A 154 5.18 -6.17 18.78
CA PRO A 154 6.21 -5.16 18.99
C PRO A 154 6.60 -4.56 17.63
N ILE A 155 6.50 -3.23 17.51
CA ILE A 155 6.93 -2.51 16.32
C ILE A 155 8.44 -2.58 16.27
N LYS A 156 9.01 -3.22 15.25
CA LYS A 156 10.45 -3.20 15.01
C LYS A 156 10.88 -1.78 14.69
N PRO A 157 11.94 -1.27 15.33
CA PRO A 157 12.45 0.06 15.02
C PRO A 157 12.75 0.18 13.51
N LEU A 158 12.42 1.32 12.91
CA LEU A 158 12.71 1.59 11.48
C LEU A 158 14.20 1.39 11.15
N LYS A 159 15.09 1.62 12.11
CA LYS A 159 16.53 1.31 11.99
C LYS A 159 16.81 -0.18 11.70
N GLU A 160 16.05 -1.09 12.26
CA GLU A 160 16.20 -2.53 11.96
C GLU A 160 15.67 -2.85 10.56
N ILE A 161 14.59 -2.18 10.15
CA ILE A 161 14.01 -2.33 8.80
C ILE A 161 14.98 -1.76 7.75
N SER A 162 15.55 -0.56 8.01
CA SER A 162 16.55 0.06 7.11
C SER A 162 17.82 -0.78 7.03
N MET A 163 18.30 -1.33 8.15
CA MET A 163 19.47 -2.19 8.18
C MET A 163 19.22 -3.50 7.41
N HIS A 164 18.04 -4.07 7.53
CA HIS A 164 17.67 -5.25 6.74
C HIS A 164 17.62 -4.96 5.24
N ARG A 165 17.13 -3.79 4.83
CA ARG A 165 17.16 -3.33 3.43
C ARG A 165 18.59 -3.11 2.93
N LYS A 166 19.43 -2.41 3.70
CA LYS A 166 20.85 -2.23 3.38
C LYS A 166 21.50 -3.60 3.14
N ASN A 167 21.28 -4.55 4.02
CA ASN A 167 21.82 -5.90 3.90
C ASN A 167 21.29 -6.65 2.65
N ASN A 168 20.03 -6.51 2.31
CA ASN A 168 19.45 -7.12 1.12
C ASN A 168 20.01 -6.51 -0.18
N ILE A 169 20.22 -5.18 -0.21
CA ILE A 169 20.88 -4.50 -1.32
C ILE A 169 22.32 -5.01 -1.46
N PHE A 170 23.07 -5.10 -0.34
CA PHE A 170 24.41 -5.66 -0.36
C PHE A 170 24.47 -7.11 -0.85
N ALA A 171 23.50 -7.93 -0.46
CA ALA A 171 23.42 -9.33 -0.90
C ALA A 171 23.11 -9.48 -2.40
N SER A 172 22.38 -8.51 -2.99
CA SER A 172 22.03 -8.53 -4.42
C SER A 172 23.16 -8.12 -5.35
N LEU A 173 24.20 -7.44 -4.84
CA LEU A 173 25.35 -6.98 -5.62
C LEU A 173 26.37 -8.11 -5.84
N LYS A 174 26.68 -8.34 -7.11
CA LYS A 174 27.60 -9.42 -7.53
C LYS A 174 29.07 -9.02 -7.57
N GLY A 175 29.39 -7.72 -7.62
CA GLY A 175 30.76 -7.19 -7.75
C GLY A 175 31.35 -6.66 -6.44
N VAL A 176 32.64 -6.93 -6.17
CA VAL A 176 33.36 -6.40 -5.00
C VAL A 176 33.47 -4.87 -5.06
N SER A 177 33.75 -4.33 -6.25
CA SER A 177 33.89 -2.87 -6.47
C SER A 177 32.58 -2.11 -6.26
N GLU A 178 31.44 -2.69 -6.62
CA GLU A 178 30.11 -2.11 -6.39
C GLU A 178 29.76 -2.11 -4.90
N LYS A 179 30.17 -3.12 -4.14
CA LYS A 179 29.92 -3.20 -2.70
C LYS A 179 30.72 -2.16 -1.92
N GLU A 180 31.96 -1.90 -2.27
CA GLU A 180 32.79 -0.87 -1.62
C GLU A 180 32.28 0.55 -1.93
N LEU A 181 31.90 0.81 -3.18
CA LEU A 181 31.29 2.07 -3.56
C LEU A 181 29.98 2.35 -2.83
N LEU A 182 29.10 1.35 -2.76
CA LEU A 182 27.83 1.47 -2.03
C LEU A 182 28.03 1.64 -0.51
N LYS A 183 29.04 1.01 0.07
CA LYS A 183 29.38 1.16 1.47
C LYS A 183 29.79 2.60 1.81
N SER A 184 30.61 3.23 0.96
CA SER A 184 30.97 4.65 1.09
C SER A 184 29.76 5.59 0.93
N TYR A 185 28.82 5.26 0.05
CA TYR A 185 27.57 6.03 -0.08
C TYR A 185 26.68 5.86 1.15
N PHE A 186 26.57 4.66 1.73
CA PHE A 186 25.77 4.44 2.94
C PHE A 186 26.34 5.13 4.20
N GLU A 187 27.64 5.40 4.22
CA GLU A 187 28.29 6.16 5.28
C GLU A 187 28.07 7.69 5.13
N LEU A 188 27.76 8.16 3.92
CA LEU A 188 27.50 9.57 3.61
C LEU A 188 26.03 9.97 3.83
N PHE A 189 25.11 9.02 3.83
CA PHE A 189 23.68 9.29 3.96
C PHE A 189 23.19 8.91 5.36
N ASP A 190 22.46 9.83 5.99
CA ASP A 190 21.73 9.57 7.24
C ASP A 190 20.75 8.40 7.06
N ASP A 191 20.50 7.65 8.13
CA ASP A 191 19.56 6.51 8.13
C ASP A 191 18.15 6.89 7.66
N SER A 192 17.77 8.17 7.75
CA SER A 192 16.51 8.71 7.20
C SER A 192 16.38 8.60 5.67
N TYR A 193 17.48 8.44 4.94
CA TYR A 193 17.44 8.20 3.48
C TYR A 193 17.06 6.77 3.10
N PHE A 194 17.08 5.85 4.07
CA PHE A 194 16.81 4.42 3.87
C PHE A 194 15.51 3.95 4.54
N THR A 195 14.78 4.88 5.16
CA THR A 195 13.45 4.64 5.78
C THR A 195 12.31 4.94 4.84
#